data_68f841209800afa26c177318ded528c9
#
_entry.id   68f841209800afa26c177318ded528c9
#
_cell.length_a   1.000
_cell.length_b   1.000
_cell.length_c   1.000
_cell.angle_alpha   90.00
_cell.angle_beta   90.00
_cell.angle_gamma   90.00
#
_symmetry.space_group_name_H-M   'P 1'
#
loop_
_entity.id
_entity.type
_entity.pdbx_description
1 polymer ?
#
loop_
_entity_poly.entity_id
_entity_poly.type
_entity_poly.pdbx_seq_one_letter_code
_entity_poly.pdbx_strand_id
1 'polypeptide(L)'
;MQSELAFALRDVSTTVSSGFALRELSFELPTGYVMGLIGANGAGKTSAIRCLLGIRGIDSGEIELLGHRVPGPVALRQDVGVVLDHGYLVGDWRLGEVERTLRPFYDRWDGDRYRQLLAEFDLDPRARVKELSRGMAMKLMIAVALSHRARLLVLDEPTSGLDPVARDELAGIIGEFLLDEEHSVLFSTHITTDLDRIGDYLTLLHAGRVVRSGPKEEIIDSYRVVRGGPADLLDLVGVELIGARRTSAGVQALVSTEEADLLGDRVLVEAPTLDEIAVHIGSPQPCSAAPGTSARGGVAA
;
A
#
# COMPACT_ATOMS: atom_id res chain seq x y z
N MET A 1 11.06 22.08 13.66
CA MET A 1 10.26 21.10 14.43
C MET A 1 10.35 19.80 13.65
N GLN A 2 10.89 18.73 14.21
CA GLN A 2 10.74 17.41 13.58
C GLN A 2 9.25 17.07 13.67
N SER A 3 8.61 16.78 12.55
CA SER A 3 7.22 16.31 12.57
C SER A 3 7.20 14.96 13.29
N GLU A 4 6.26 14.78 14.20
CA GLU A 4 6.05 13.51 14.89
C GLU A 4 5.67 12.44 13.84
N LEU A 5 6.25 11.25 13.92
CA LEU A 5 5.97 10.18 12.98
C LEU A 5 4.77 9.36 13.46
N ALA A 6 3.82 9.09 12.56
CA ALA A 6 2.79 8.09 12.81
C ALA A 6 3.40 6.70 12.90
N PHE A 7 4.37 6.40 12.02
CA PHE A 7 5.20 5.19 12.12
C PHE A 7 6.48 5.30 11.29
N ALA A 8 7.46 4.44 11.60
CA ALA A 8 8.65 4.22 10.78
C ALA A 8 9.09 2.76 10.84
N LEU A 9 9.52 2.23 9.70
CA LEU A 9 10.28 1.00 9.58
C LEU A 9 11.69 1.35 9.13
N ARG A 10 12.73 0.80 9.79
CA ARG A 10 14.14 1.05 9.47
C ARG A 10 14.86 -0.29 9.31
N ASP A 11 15.28 -0.61 8.09
CA ASP A 11 16.01 -1.82 7.69
C ASP A 11 15.35 -3.13 8.16
N VAL A 12 14.02 -3.15 8.15
CA VAL A 12 13.23 -4.27 8.68
C VAL A 12 13.31 -5.46 7.74
N SER A 13 13.77 -6.59 8.28
CA SER A 13 13.79 -7.87 7.57
C SER A 13 13.07 -8.94 8.38
N THR A 14 12.35 -9.82 7.68
CA THR A 14 11.72 -11.01 8.27
C THR A 14 11.49 -12.09 7.23
N THR A 15 11.65 -13.34 7.63
CA THR A 15 11.36 -14.50 6.80
C THR A 15 9.97 -15.04 7.11
N VAL A 16 9.18 -15.29 6.06
CA VAL A 16 7.86 -15.91 6.17
C VAL A 16 7.98 -17.40 5.93
N SER A 17 7.18 -18.20 6.64
CA SER A 17 7.20 -19.67 6.60
C SER A 17 7.02 -20.30 5.20
N SER A 18 6.59 -19.53 4.20
CA SER A 18 6.48 -19.92 2.78
C SER A 18 7.78 -19.76 1.98
N GLY A 19 8.88 -19.35 2.62
CA GLY A 19 10.14 -19.01 1.95
C GLY A 19 10.19 -17.57 1.39
N PHE A 20 9.10 -16.83 1.46
CA PHE A 20 9.07 -15.40 1.14
C PHE A 20 9.75 -14.59 2.27
N ALA A 21 10.45 -13.53 1.91
CA ALA A 21 11.12 -12.66 2.88
C ALA A 21 10.84 -11.17 2.57
N LEU A 22 10.64 -10.40 3.62
CA LEU A 22 10.81 -8.95 3.58
C LEU A 22 12.28 -8.64 3.83
N ARG A 23 12.84 -7.71 3.07
CA ARG A 23 14.28 -7.42 3.09
C ARG A 23 14.53 -5.93 3.17
N GLU A 24 15.11 -5.50 4.29
CA GLU A 24 15.59 -4.13 4.47
C GLU A 24 14.52 -3.06 4.18
N LEU A 25 13.29 -3.31 4.65
CA LEU A 25 12.21 -2.34 4.45
C LEU A 25 12.49 -1.09 5.26
N SER A 26 12.56 0.07 4.58
CA SER A 26 12.71 1.38 5.19
C SER A 26 11.70 2.33 4.56
N PHE A 27 10.75 2.80 5.36
CA PHE A 27 9.76 3.83 5.01
C PHE A 27 9.10 4.38 6.26
N GLU A 28 8.62 5.62 6.18
CA GLU A 28 8.04 6.32 7.32
C GLU A 28 6.88 7.22 6.88
N LEU A 29 5.94 7.47 7.79
CA LEU A 29 4.82 8.36 7.59
C LEU A 29 4.81 9.43 8.68
N PRO A 30 4.88 10.73 8.33
CA PRO A 30 4.60 11.81 9.26
C PRO A 30 3.14 11.75 9.75
N THR A 31 2.87 12.24 10.96
CA THR A 31 1.52 12.38 11.48
C THR A 31 0.72 13.36 10.63
N GLY A 32 -0.58 13.10 10.46
CA GLY A 32 -1.50 13.95 9.69
C GLY A 32 -1.68 13.54 8.23
N TYR A 33 -1.03 12.47 7.76
CA TYR A 33 -1.02 12.12 6.34
C TYR A 33 -1.53 10.70 6.06
N VAL A 34 -1.86 10.46 4.77
CA VAL A 34 -2.20 9.15 4.22
C VAL A 34 -1.02 8.58 3.46
N MET A 35 -0.61 7.37 3.81
CA MET A 35 0.34 6.60 3.00
C MET A 35 -0.35 5.48 2.25
N GLY A 36 -0.18 5.46 0.94
CA GLY A 36 -0.48 4.32 0.09
C GLY A 36 0.67 3.30 0.08
N LEU A 37 0.42 2.07 0.53
CA LEU A 37 1.35 0.96 0.38
C LEU A 37 0.95 0.13 -0.85
N ILE A 38 1.64 0.36 -1.96
CA ILE A 38 1.30 -0.17 -3.28
C ILE A 38 2.19 -1.37 -3.63
N GLY A 39 1.61 -2.38 -4.24
CA GLY A 39 2.34 -3.52 -4.77
C GLY A 39 1.40 -4.63 -5.22
N ALA A 40 1.87 -5.48 -6.12
CA ALA A 40 1.12 -6.63 -6.60
C ALA A 40 0.76 -7.60 -5.46
N ASN A 41 -0.17 -8.51 -5.72
CA ASN A 41 -0.46 -9.60 -4.79
C ASN A 41 0.82 -10.42 -4.55
N GLY A 42 1.12 -10.69 -3.27
CA GLY A 42 2.36 -11.35 -2.88
C GLY A 42 3.59 -10.44 -2.76
N ALA A 43 3.50 -9.13 -3.03
CA ALA A 43 4.62 -8.19 -2.86
C ALA A 43 5.10 -8.05 -1.41
N GLY A 44 4.26 -8.42 -0.42
CA GLY A 44 4.60 -8.37 1.00
C GLY A 44 3.85 -7.32 1.82
N LYS A 45 2.85 -6.62 1.26
CA LYS A 45 2.06 -5.56 1.93
C LYS A 45 1.49 -6.01 3.28
N THR A 46 0.67 -7.06 3.28
CA THR A 46 0.09 -7.64 4.52
C THR A 46 1.17 -8.09 5.51
N SER A 47 2.31 -8.60 5.02
CA SER A 47 3.42 -9.00 5.90
C SER A 47 4.08 -7.79 6.56
N ALA A 48 4.30 -6.71 5.81
CA ALA A 48 4.84 -5.45 6.34
C ALA A 48 3.88 -4.84 7.38
N ILE A 49 2.57 -4.81 7.09
CA ILE A 49 1.53 -4.37 8.04
C ILE A 49 1.56 -5.21 9.33
N ARG A 50 1.66 -6.53 9.22
CA ARG A 50 1.72 -7.41 10.42
C ARG A 50 3.00 -7.19 11.24
N CYS A 51 4.12 -6.85 10.61
CA CYS A 51 5.33 -6.45 11.32
C CYS A 51 5.13 -5.11 12.03
N LEU A 52 4.59 -4.09 11.33
CA LEU A 52 4.27 -2.78 11.90
C LEU A 52 3.37 -2.88 13.13
N LEU A 53 2.35 -3.74 13.09
CA LEU A 53 1.42 -3.97 14.19
C LEU A 53 1.99 -4.86 15.31
N GLY A 54 3.21 -5.37 15.16
CA GLY A 54 3.80 -6.32 16.12
C GLY A 54 3.10 -7.69 16.18
N ILE A 55 2.27 -8.01 15.18
CA ILE A 55 1.61 -9.32 15.03
C ILE A 55 2.63 -10.36 14.54
N ARG A 56 3.61 -9.91 13.75
CA ARG A 56 4.73 -10.71 13.26
C ARG A 56 6.04 -10.14 13.81
N GLY A 57 6.89 -11.02 14.33
CA GLY A 57 8.26 -10.67 14.71
C GLY A 57 9.12 -10.33 13.49
N ILE A 58 10.16 -9.55 13.72
CA ILE A 58 11.18 -9.21 12.73
C ILE A 58 12.49 -9.91 13.07
N ASP A 59 13.30 -10.23 12.05
CA ASP A 59 14.61 -10.84 12.21
C ASP A 59 15.69 -9.78 12.44
N SER A 60 15.55 -8.58 11.83
CA SER A 60 16.44 -7.43 12.01
C SER A 60 15.71 -6.11 11.73
N GLY A 61 16.34 -5.00 12.07
CA GLY A 61 15.82 -3.64 11.91
C GLY A 61 15.06 -3.15 13.12
N GLU A 62 14.35 -2.04 12.95
CA GLU A 62 13.57 -1.39 14.00
C GLU A 62 12.23 -0.91 13.45
N ILE A 63 11.21 -0.95 14.30
CA ILE A 63 9.88 -0.40 13.98
C ILE A 63 9.49 0.54 15.10
N GLU A 64 9.04 1.72 14.71
CA GLU A 64 8.44 2.72 15.57
C GLU A 64 6.98 2.93 15.16
N LEU A 65 6.08 3.01 16.12
CA LEU A 65 4.64 3.20 15.93
C LEU A 65 4.14 4.19 16.98
N LEU A 66 3.63 5.34 16.55
CA LEU A 66 3.17 6.43 17.41
C LEU A 66 4.16 6.76 18.54
N GLY A 67 5.45 6.90 18.20
CA GLY A 67 6.54 7.22 19.14
C GLY A 67 7.00 6.06 20.02
N HIS A 68 6.50 4.83 19.81
CA HIS A 68 6.89 3.66 20.57
C HIS A 68 7.57 2.61 19.70
N ARG A 69 8.63 1.98 20.21
CA ARG A 69 9.27 0.84 19.55
C ARG A 69 8.35 -0.38 19.57
N VAL A 70 8.25 -1.09 18.46
CA VAL A 70 7.45 -2.33 18.34
C VAL A 70 8.36 -3.56 18.57
N PRO A 71 7.92 -4.55 19.40
CA PRO A 71 6.67 -4.59 20.15
C PRO A 71 6.65 -3.56 21.29
N GLY A 72 5.55 -2.82 21.35
CA GLY A 72 5.35 -1.75 22.32
C GLY A 72 4.37 -2.12 23.44
N PRO A 73 4.04 -1.17 24.33
CA PRO A 73 3.08 -1.38 25.40
C PRO A 73 1.70 -1.73 24.83
N VAL A 74 0.91 -2.51 25.60
CA VAL A 74 -0.46 -2.91 25.18
C VAL A 74 -1.34 -1.68 24.94
N ALA A 75 -1.14 -0.60 25.69
CA ALA A 75 -1.87 0.66 25.54
C ALA A 75 -1.73 1.26 24.12
N LEU A 76 -0.62 1.05 23.43
CA LEU A 76 -0.42 1.50 22.05
C LEU A 76 -1.52 1.00 21.09
N ARG A 77 -2.05 -0.20 21.35
CA ARG A 77 -3.13 -0.78 20.52
C ARG A 77 -4.45 -0.03 20.64
N GLN A 78 -4.62 0.78 21.68
CA GLN A 78 -5.78 1.65 21.86
C GLN A 78 -5.85 2.75 20.80
N ASP A 79 -4.67 3.15 20.29
CA ASP A 79 -4.51 4.25 19.33
C ASP A 79 -4.48 3.79 17.87
N VAL A 80 -4.57 2.47 17.62
CA VAL A 80 -4.48 1.91 16.27
C VAL A 80 -5.77 1.18 15.88
N GLY A 81 -6.47 1.72 14.91
CA GLY A 81 -7.61 1.07 14.26
C GLY A 81 -7.14 0.18 13.11
N VAL A 82 -7.57 -1.08 13.10
CA VAL A 82 -7.09 -2.05 12.11
C VAL A 82 -8.25 -2.65 11.32
N VAL A 83 -8.16 -2.60 10.00
CA VAL A 83 -9.09 -3.24 9.08
C VAL A 83 -8.28 -4.16 8.17
N LEU A 84 -8.46 -5.45 8.31
CA LEU A 84 -7.74 -6.46 7.54
C LEU A 84 -8.61 -7.01 6.39
N ASP A 85 -7.98 -7.44 5.31
CA ASP A 85 -8.65 -8.07 4.16
C ASP A 85 -9.55 -9.25 4.57
N HIS A 86 -9.12 -10.02 5.55
CA HIS A 86 -9.95 -11.07 6.16
C HIS A 86 -10.47 -10.60 7.52
N GLY A 87 -11.81 -10.56 7.65
CA GLY A 87 -12.44 -10.17 8.89
C GLY A 87 -11.99 -11.03 10.08
N TYR A 88 -11.77 -10.39 11.21
CA TYR A 88 -11.37 -11.03 12.47
C TYR A 88 -12.52 -11.18 13.46
N LEU A 89 -13.73 -10.71 13.10
CA LEU A 89 -14.92 -10.81 13.93
C LEU A 89 -15.56 -12.19 13.79
N VAL A 90 -16.10 -12.70 14.89
CA VAL A 90 -16.76 -14.01 14.92
C VAL A 90 -18.06 -13.97 14.13
N GLY A 91 -18.19 -14.84 13.12
CA GLY A 91 -19.30 -14.84 12.18
C GLY A 91 -20.70 -14.98 12.80
N ASP A 92 -20.81 -15.64 13.93
CA ASP A 92 -22.10 -15.85 14.62
C ASP A 92 -22.55 -14.68 15.50
N TRP A 93 -21.68 -13.70 15.75
CA TRP A 93 -22.05 -12.51 16.53
C TRP A 93 -23.03 -11.64 15.75
N ARG A 94 -24.00 -11.07 16.46
CA ARG A 94 -24.81 -9.97 15.95
C ARG A 94 -24.01 -8.66 15.99
N LEU A 95 -24.27 -7.73 15.06
CA LEU A 95 -23.53 -6.48 15.03
C LEU A 95 -23.67 -5.67 16.33
N GLY A 96 -24.86 -5.67 16.96
CA GLY A 96 -25.05 -5.09 18.29
C GLY A 96 -24.29 -5.81 19.41
N GLU A 97 -23.87 -7.07 19.22
CA GLU A 97 -23.07 -7.83 20.18
C GLU A 97 -21.57 -7.54 20.06
N VAL A 98 -21.11 -7.11 18.89
CA VAL A 98 -19.72 -6.71 18.65
C VAL A 98 -19.29 -5.63 19.64
N GLU A 99 -20.09 -4.58 19.80
CA GLU A 99 -19.85 -3.52 20.79
C GLU A 99 -19.63 -4.10 22.19
N ARG A 100 -20.58 -4.92 22.67
CA ARG A 100 -20.52 -5.49 24.02
C ARG A 100 -19.28 -6.36 24.24
N THR A 101 -18.82 -7.03 23.19
CA THR A 101 -17.68 -7.93 23.25
C THR A 101 -16.35 -7.19 23.18
N LEU A 102 -16.26 -6.15 22.35
CA LEU A 102 -15.00 -5.42 22.13
C LEU A 102 -14.77 -4.29 23.14
N ARG A 103 -15.82 -3.64 23.62
CA ARG A 103 -15.74 -2.54 24.58
C ARG A 103 -14.82 -2.80 25.78
N PRO A 104 -14.77 -3.99 26.41
CA PRO A 104 -13.88 -4.23 27.54
C PRO A 104 -12.38 -4.18 27.20
N PHE A 105 -12.01 -4.22 25.92
CA PHE A 105 -10.62 -4.17 25.46
C PHE A 105 -10.14 -2.75 25.12
N TYR A 106 -11.07 -1.76 25.10
CA TYR A 106 -10.78 -0.39 24.70
C TYR A 106 -11.27 0.60 25.74
N ASP A 107 -10.33 1.30 26.39
CA ASP A 107 -10.63 2.27 27.46
C ASP A 107 -11.46 3.47 26.95
N ARG A 108 -11.29 3.82 25.67
CA ARG A 108 -11.93 4.96 25.01
C ARG A 108 -13.04 4.56 24.04
N TRP A 109 -13.62 3.37 24.22
CA TRP A 109 -14.72 2.92 23.36
C TRP A 109 -15.92 3.87 23.45
N ASP A 110 -16.34 4.37 22.29
CA ASP A 110 -17.51 5.24 22.11
C ASP A 110 -18.67 4.42 21.51
N GLY A 111 -19.56 3.93 22.39
CA GLY A 111 -20.70 3.11 21.96
C GLY A 111 -21.76 3.90 21.19
N ASP A 112 -21.89 5.22 21.44
CA ASP A 112 -22.81 6.08 20.68
C ASP A 112 -22.30 6.24 19.27
N ARG A 113 -20.99 6.51 19.07
CA ARG A 113 -20.36 6.56 17.75
C ARG A 113 -20.49 5.24 16.99
N TYR A 114 -20.28 4.10 17.68
CA TYR A 114 -20.46 2.79 17.04
C TYR A 114 -21.89 2.62 16.48
N ARG A 115 -22.91 2.92 17.28
CA ARG A 115 -24.31 2.80 16.85
C ARG A 115 -24.65 3.78 15.73
N GLN A 116 -24.12 5.00 15.80
CA GLN A 116 -24.25 6.00 14.75
C GLN A 116 -23.64 5.49 13.43
N LEU A 117 -22.41 4.95 13.46
CA LEU A 117 -21.75 4.39 12.29
C LEU A 117 -22.50 3.19 11.70
N LEU A 118 -23.08 2.31 12.52
CA LEU A 118 -23.94 1.25 12.00
C LEU A 118 -25.14 1.82 11.21
N ALA A 119 -25.74 2.88 11.71
CA ALA A 119 -26.87 3.52 11.02
C ALA A 119 -26.43 4.25 9.75
N GLU A 120 -25.32 4.99 9.76
CA GLU A 120 -24.73 5.66 8.60
C GLU A 120 -24.38 4.69 7.48
N PHE A 121 -23.93 3.49 7.84
CA PHE A 121 -23.52 2.45 6.90
C PHE A 121 -24.65 1.50 6.50
N ASP A 122 -25.86 1.76 6.96
CA ASP A 122 -27.05 0.93 6.73
C ASP A 122 -26.85 -0.54 7.18
N LEU A 123 -26.24 -0.71 8.36
CA LEU A 123 -25.95 -2.01 8.96
C LEU A 123 -26.98 -2.32 10.06
N ASP A 124 -27.82 -3.36 9.88
CA ASP A 124 -28.78 -3.77 10.89
C ASP A 124 -28.06 -4.37 12.12
N PRO A 125 -28.19 -3.78 13.33
CA PRO A 125 -27.58 -4.32 14.54
C PRO A 125 -27.98 -5.77 14.87
N ARG A 126 -29.09 -6.26 14.30
CA ARG A 126 -29.59 -7.63 14.50
C ARG A 126 -28.99 -8.65 13.54
N ALA A 127 -28.44 -8.17 12.40
CA ALA A 127 -27.78 -9.04 11.43
C ALA A 127 -26.55 -9.72 12.04
N ARG A 128 -26.16 -10.87 11.52
CA ARG A 128 -24.94 -11.56 11.94
C ARG A 128 -23.76 -11.21 11.01
N VAL A 129 -22.56 -11.20 11.58
CA VAL A 129 -21.34 -10.92 10.82
C VAL A 129 -21.21 -11.81 9.57
N LYS A 130 -21.52 -13.10 9.68
CA LYS A 130 -21.47 -14.07 8.55
C LYS A 130 -22.51 -13.82 7.44
N GLU A 131 -23.52 -13.01 7.70
CA GLU A 131 -24.59 -12.67 6.75
C GLU A 131 -24.24 -11.44 5.91
N LEU A 132 -23.16 -10.72 6.29
CA LEU A 132 -22.73 -9.51 5.61
C LEU A 132 -22.08 -9.81 4.27
N SER A 133 -22.37 -8.96 3.28
CA SER A 133 -21.54 -8.88 2.07
C SER A 133 -20.13 -8.42 2.43
N ARG A 134 -19.18 -8.58 1.52
CA ARG A 134 -17.80 -8.13 1.75
C ARG A 134 -17.74 -6.61 2.07
N GLY A 135 -18.49 -5.79 1.33
CA GLY A 135 -18.57 -4.34 1.59
C GLY A 135 -19.16 -4.01 2.95
N MET A 136 -20.26 -4.69 3.35
CA MET A 136 -20.85 -4.52 4.67
C MET A 136 -19.89 -4.95 5.79
N ALA A 137 -19.16 -6.05 5.61
CA ALA A 137 -18.17 -6.51 6.58
C ALA A 137 -17.01 -5.50 6.72
N MET A 138 -16.59 -4.88 5.61
CA MET A 138 -15.60 -3.80 5.60
C MET A 138 -16.11 -2.59 6.38
N LYS A 139 -17.33 -2.10 6.10
CA LYS A 139 -17.97 -1.00 6.84
C LYS A 139 -18.07 -1.30 8.33
N LEU A 140 -18.42 -2.54 8.71
CA LEU A 140 -18.44 -2.96 10.12
C LEU A 140 -17.06 -2.86 10.78
N MET A 141 -15.99 -3.34 10.13
CA MET A 141 -14.63 -3.25 10.66
C MET A 141 -14.18 -1.79 10.82
N ILE A 142 -14.54 -0.92 9.87
CA ILE A 142 -14.29 0.53 9.97
C ILE A 142 -15.07 1.12 11.15
N ALA A 143 -16.34 0.77 11.31
CA ALA A 143 -17.13 1.23 12.46
C ALA A 143 -16.47 0.84 13.80
N VAL A 144 -15.94 -0.38 13.90
CA VAL A 144 -15.17 -0.82 15.08
C VAL A 144 -13.91 0.03 15.25
N ALA A 145 -13.11 0.22 14.19
CA ALA A 145 -11.85 0.95 14.25
C ALA A 145 -12.03 2.42 14.65
N LEU A 146 -13.10 3.06 14.19
CA LEU A 146 -13.42 4.45 14.52
C LEU A 146 -14.05 4.63 15.90
N SER A 147 -14.61 3.56 16.48
CA SER A 147 -15.34 3.65 17.77
C SER A 147 -14.45 3.67 19.00
N HIS A 148 -13.16 3.40 18.88
CA HIS A 148 -12.23 3.44 20.02
C HIS A 148 -11.25 4.61 19.98
N ARG A 149 -11.50 5.62 19.12
CA ARG A 149 -10.70 6.84 18.98
C ARG A 149 -9.26 6.57 18.61
N ALA A 150 -9.07 5.74 17.58
CA ALA A 150 -7.76 5.49 16.98
C ALA A 150 -7.15 6.78 16.43
N ARG A 151 -5.84 6.93 16.51
CA ARG A 151 -5.05 8.00 15.87
C ARG A 151 -4.44 7.54 14.56
N LEU A 152 -4.23 6.25 14.39
CA LEU A 152 -3.75 5.65 13.15
C LEU A 152 -4.74 4.59 12.67
N LEU A 153 -5.22 4.71 11.44
CA LEU A 153 -5.94 3.64 10.76
C LEU A 153 -5.00 2.85 9.86
N VAL A 154 -5.00 1.53 10.00
CA VAL A 154 -4.26 0.60 9.15
C VAL A 154 -5.27 -0.24 8.38
N LEU A 155 -5.35 0.00 7.06
CA LEU A 155 -6.34 -0.57 6.16
C LEU A 155 -5.63 -1.50 5.16
N ASP A 156 -5.83 -2.82 5.27
CA ASP A 156 -5.21 -3.80 4.38
C ASP A 156 -6.20 -4.23 3.28
N GLU A 157 -5.97 -3.77 2.04
CA GLU A 157 -6.80 -4.00 0.85
C GLU A 157 -8.29 -3.64 1.05
N PRO A 158 -8.63 -2.47 1.65
CA PRO A 158 -9.99 -2.19 2.07
C PRO A 158 -10.98 -2.02 0.91
N THR A 159 -10.51 -1.69 -0.29
CA THR A 159 -11.33 -1.50 -1.49
C THR A 159 -11.46 -2.75 -2.34
N SER A 160 -10.72 -3.80 -2.02
CA SER A 160 -10.74 -5.03 -2.80
C SER A 160 -12.14 -5.68 -2.82
N GLY A 161 -12.71 -5.80 -4.03
CA GLY A 161 -14.06 -6.36 -4.23
C GLY A 161 -15.21 -5.42 -3.84
N LEU A 162 -14.95 -4.15 -3.57
CA LEU A 162 -15.97 -3.13 -3.44
C LEU A 162 -16.38 -2.58 -4.82
N ASP A 163 -17.64 -2.21 -4.96
CA ASP A 163 -18.11 -1.44 -6.10
C ASP A 163 -17.64 0.05 -6.02
N PRO A 164 -17.74 0.82 -7.11
CA PRO A 164 -17.27 2.21 -7.12
C PRO A 164 -17.93 3.12 -6.08
N VAL A 165 -19.21 2.87 -5.74
CA VAL A 165 -19.94 3.68 -4.74
C VAL A 165 -19.37 3.44 -3.35
N ALA A 166 -19.18 2.18 -2.98
CA ALA A 166 -18.60 1.81 -1.69
C ALA A 166 -17.15 2.30 -1.52
N ARG A 167 -16.38 2.40 -2.62
CA ARG A 167 -15.03 2.99 -2.61
C ARG A 167 -15.07 4.50 -2.35
N ASP A 168 -16.00 5.21 -2.99
CA ASP A 168 -16.17 6.66 -2.77
C ASP A 168 -16.63 6.96 -1.35
N GLU A 169 -17.54 6.17 -0.80
CA GLU A 169 -17.94 6.25 0.62
C GLU A 169 -16.74 6.04 1.56
N LEU A 170 -15.89 5.04 1.30
CA LEU A 170 -14.68 4.80 2.09
C LEU A 170 -13.71 5.99 2.03
N ALA A 171 -13.52 6.57 0.85
CA ALA A 171 -12.68 7.77 0.69
C ALA A 171 -13.24 8.96 1.50
N GLY A 172 -14.57 9.15 1.52
CA GLY A 172 -15.23 10.13 2.37
C GLY A 172 -14.97 9.91 3.86
N ILE A 173 -15.10 8.66 4.35
CA ILE A 173 -14.83 8.29 5.75
C ILE A 173 -13.38 8.60 6.13
N ILE A 174 -12.42 8.26 5.24
CA ILE A 174 -11.00 8.57 5.45
C ILE A 174 -10.80 10.09 5.51
N GLY A 175 -11.43 10.85 4.61
CA GLY A 175 -11.37 12.30 4.61
C GLY A 175 -11.91 12.91 5.91
N GLU A 176 -13.04 12.42 6.43
CA GLU A 176 -13.57 12.87 7.73
C GLU A 176 -12.62 12.53 8.89
N PHE A 177 -12.02 11.34 8.86
CA PHE A 177 -11.07 10.93 9.89
C PHE A 177 -9.84 11.84 9.94
N LEU A 178 -9.38 12.32 8.79
CA LEU A 178 -8.21 13.19 8.65
C LEU A 178 -8.49 14.68 8.92
N LEU A 179 -9.72 15.06 9.27
CA LEU A 179 -10.01 16.43 9.74
C LEU A 179 -9.28 16.76 11.06
N ASP A 180 -8.89 15.75 11.81
CA ASP A 180 -7.98 15.88 12.95
C ASP A 180 -6.54 15.67 12.45
N GLU A 181 -5.71 16.71 12.56
CA GLU A 181 -4.31 16.72 12.09
C GLU A 181 -3.41 15.71 12.83
N GLU A 182 -3.86 15.17 13.97
CA GLU A 182 -3.16 14.09 14.68
C GLU A 182 -3.47 12.69 14.12
N HIS A 183 -4.43 12.57 13.21
CA HIS A 183 -4.82 11.31 12.62
C HIS A 183 -4.02 10.98 11.36
N SER A 184 -3.70 9.72 11.17
CA SER A 184 -2.96 9.22 10.00
C SER A 184 -3.56 7.94 9.47
N VAL A 185 -3.30 7.63 8.20
CA VAL A 185 -3.81 6.41 7.57
C VAL A 185 -2.71 5.68 6.80
N LEU A 186 -2.57 4.39 7.03
CA LEU A 186 -1.84 3.47 6.15
C LEU A 186 -2.86 2.66 5.35
N PHE A 187 -2.84 2.84 4.04
CA PHE A 187 -3.79 2.22 3.10
C PHE A 187 -3.04 1.30 2.14
N SER A 188 -3.15 -0.03 2.32
CA SER A 188 -2.55 -0.95 1.36
C SER A 188 -3.50 -1.24 0.20
N THR A 189 -2.98 -1.23 -1.02
CA THR A 189 -3.77 -1.55 -2.21
C THR A 189 -2.89 -2.03 -3.37
N HIS A 190 -3.51 -2.75 -4.29
CA HIS A 190 -2.99 -3.00 -5.63
C HIS A 190 -3.75 -2.19 -6.69
N ILE A 191 -4.72 -1.37 -6.27
CA ILE A 191 -5.55 -0.50 -7.11
C ILE A 191 -5.13 0.94 -6.87
N THR A 192 -4.34 1.48 -7.77
CA THR A 192 -3.70 2.80 -7.63
C THR A 192 -4.68 3.96 -7.66
N THR A 193 -5.78 3.82 -8.41
CA THR A 193 -6.82 4.85 -8.53
C THR A 193 -7.48 5.21 -7.20
N ASP A 194 -7.45 4.31 -6.20
CA ASP A 194 -7.98 4.60 -4.87
C ASP A 194 -7.13 5.67 -4.15
N LEU A 195 -5.82 5.75 -4.49
CA LEU A 195 -4.86 6.66 -3.87
C LEU A 195 -4.69 7.99 -4.63
N ASP A 196 -5.19 8.10 -5.84
CA ASP A 196 -5.08 9.35 -6.63
C ASP A 196 -5.68 10.52 -5.86
N ARG A 197 -6.77 10.29 -5.11
CA ARG A 197 -7.54 11.32 -4.41
C ARG A 197 -7.13 11.51 -2.95
N ILE A 198 -6.69 10.44 -2.26
CA ILE A 198 -6.49 10.46 -0.81
C ILE A 198 -5.04 10.28 -0.37
N GLY A 199 -4.17 9.79 -1.25
CA GLY A 199 -2.77 9.50 -0.88
C GLY A 199 -1.89 10.75 -0.90
N ASP A 200 -1.17 11.01 0.19
CA ASP A 200 -0.14 12.05 0.30
C ASP A 200 1.26 11.47 0.11
N TYR A 201 1.50 10.31 0.70
CA TYR A 201 2.73 9.54 0.62
C TYR A 201 2.49 8.21 -0.07
N LEU A 202 3.52 7.70 -0.73
CA LEU A 202 3.49 6.38 -1.35
C LEU A 202 4.70 5.56 -0.94
N THR A 203 4.47 4.26 -0.78
CA THR A 203 5.52 3.25 -0.69
C THR A 203 5.25 2.16 -1.72
N LEU A 204 6.15 2.02 -2.68
CA LEU A 204 6.06 1.01 -3.72
C LEU A 204 6.84 -0.23 -3.28
N LEU A 205 6.11 -1.34 -3.10
CA LEU A 205 6.66 -2.61 -2.63
C LEU A 205 6.68 -3.64 -3.76
N HIS A 206 7.85 -4.21 -4.03
CA HIS A 206 8.02 -5.29 -5.01
C HIS A 206 8.89 -6.40 -4.43
N ALA A 207 8.41 -7.66 -4.52
CA ALA A 207 9.15 -8.87 -4.10
C ALA A 207 9.79 -8.75 -2.70
N GLY A 208 9.09 -8.16 -1.74
CA GLY A 208 9.54 -7.99 -0.36
C GLY A 208 10.56 -6.86 -0.13
N ARG A 209 10.75 -5.95 -1.09
CA ARG A 209 11.63 -4.78 -0.98
C ARG A 209 10.86 -3.50 -1.28
N VAL A 210 11.25 -2.42 -0.62
CA VAL A 210 10.80 -1.08 -0.98
C VAL A 210 11.59 -0.63 -2.22
N VAL A 211 10.87 -0.27 -3.29
CA VAL A 211 11.47 0.28 -4.51
C VAL A 211 11.59 1.79 -4.40
N ARG A 212 10.54 2.43 -3.91
CA ARG A 212 10.46 3.88 -3.64
C ARG A 212 9.53 4.13 -2.48
N SER A 213 9.84 5.16 -1.69
CA SER A 213 8.97 5.68 -0.63
C SER A 213 9.17 7.19 -0.49
N GLY A 214 8.09 7.94 -0.29
CA GLY A 214 8.12 9.39 -0.13
C GLY A 214 6.82 10.08 -0.48
N PRO A 215 6.80 11.41 -0.58
CA PRO A 215 5.65 12.18 -1.06
C PRO A 215 5.21 11.73 -2.45
N LYS A 216 3.90 11.59 -2.65
CA LYS A 216 3.33 11.09 -3.91
C LYS A 216 3.79 11.87 -5.14
N GLU A 217 3.76 13.19 -5.04
CA GLU A 217 4.12 14.07 -6.15
C GLU A 217 5.60 13.92 -6.53
N GLU A 218 6.50 13.83 -5.54
CA GLU A 218 7.92 13.61 -5.79
C GLU A 218 8.18 12.26 -6.48
N ILE A 219 7.44 11.22 -6.10
CA ILE A 219 7.56 9.91 -6.75
C ILE A 219 7.08 9.99 -8.20
N ILE A 220 5.93 10.61 -8.46
CA ILE A 220 5.41 10.76 -9.83
C ILE A 220 6.38 11.59 -10.68
N ASP A 221 6.90 12.68 -10.15
CA ASP A 221 7.81 13.57 -10.85
C ASP A 221 9.19 12.95 -11.13
N SER A 222 9.59 11.94 -10.35
CA SER A 222 10.88 11.24 -10.54
C SER A 222 10.92 10.32 -11.74
N TYR A 223 9.79 10.06 -12.41
CA TYR A 223 9.68 9.14 -13.53
C TYR A 223 9.06 9.80 -14.77
N ARG A 224 9.37 9.22 -15.94
CA ARG A 224 8.69 9.48 -17.20
C ARG A 224 8.33 8.15 -17.86
N VAL A 225 7.19 8.13 -18.56
CA VAL A 225 6.83 7.03 -19.45
C VAL A 225 7.37 7.32 -20.84
N VAL A 226 8.10 6.37 -21.38
CA VAL A 226 8.61 6.43 -22.75
C VAL A 226 7.88 5.42 -23.64
N ARG A 227 7.47 5.86 -24.82
CA ARG A 227 6.78 5.05 -25.82
C ARG A 227 7.45 5.19 -27.17
N GLY A 228 7.72 4.06 -27.82
CA GLY A 228 8.38 4.05 -29.15
C GLY A 228 8.31 2.70 -29.84
N GLY A 229 8.87 2.62 -31.02
CA GLY A 229 9.10 1.34 -31.70
C GLY A 229 10.11 0.48 -30.94
N PRO A 230 10.10 -0.86 -31.15
CA PRO A 230 11.08 -1.74 -30.51
C PRO A 230 12.54 -1.35 -30.80
N ALA A 231 12.84 -0.88 -32.00
CA ALA A 231 14.18 -0.43 -32.40
C ALA A 231 14.57 0.88 -31.68
N ASP A 232 13.61 1.79 -31.50
CA ASP A 232 13.87 3.09 -30.90
C ASP A 232 14.21 3.00 -29.40
N LEU A 233 13.61 2.04 -28.70
CA LEU A 233 13.79 1.86 -27.25
C LEU A 233 14.92 0.89 -26.91
N LEU A 234 15.12 -0.19 -27.69
CA LEU A 234 16.16 -1.18 -27.41
C LEU A 234 17.57 -0.72 -27.77
N ASP A 235 17.68 0.28 -28.66
CA ASP A 235 18.96 0.89 -29.06
C ASP A 235 19.40 2.07 -28.17
N LEU A 236 18.63 2.37 -27.10
CA LEU A 236 19.00 3.43 -26.16
C LEU A 236 20.19 2.97 -25.30
N VAL A 237 21.35 3.57 -25.55
CA VAL A 237 22.57 3.31 -24.79
C VAL A 237 22.64 4.25 -23.58
N GLY A 238 22.82 3.69 -22.39
CA GLY A 238 23.01 4.48 -21.15
C GLY A 238 21.72 4.93 -20.46
N VAL A 239 20.57 4.38 -20.86
CA VAL A 239 19.28 4.63 -20.23
C VAL A 239 18.74 3.32 -19.64
N GLU A 240 18.34 3.34 -18.36
CA GLU A 240 17.74 2.18 -17.71
C GLU A 240 16.23 2.14 -17.97
N LEU A 241 15.78 1.17 -18.76
CA LEU A 241 14.36 0.94 -19.03
C LEU A 241 13.73 0.08 -17.91
N ILE A 242 12.93 0.69 -17.07
CA ILE A 242 12.25 0.00 -15.96
C ILE A 242 10.96 -0.64 -16.49
N GLY A 243 10.84 -1.97 -16.32
CA GLY A 243 9.63 -2.71 -16.63
C GLY A 243 9.19 -2.60 -18.10
N ALA A 244 10.11 -2.64 -19.05
CA ALA A 244 9.80 -2.52 -20.49
C ALA A 244 8.76 -3.58 -20.93
N ARG A 245 7.69 -3.14 -21.60
CA ARG A 245 6.54 -3.96 -22.02
C ARG A 245 6.18 -3.72 -23.47
N ARG A 246 5.83 -4.80 -24.18
CA ARG A 246 5.24 -4.69 -25.51
C ARG A 246 3.75 -4.39 -25.39
N THR A 247 3.29 -3.39 -26.14
CA THR A 247 1.88 -3.01 -26.29
C THR A 247 1.48 -3.16 -27.76
N SER A 248 0.18 -3.00 -28.05
CA SER A 248 -0.29 -2.96 -29.45
C SER A 248 0.29 -1.79 -30.27
N ALA A 249 0.74 -0.72 -29.59
CA ALA A 249 1.30 0.49 -30.23
C ALA A 249 2.83 0.52 -30.22
N GLY A 250 3.52 -0.52 -29.72
CA GLY A 250 4.97 -0.56 -29.64
C GLY A 250 5.51 -1.07 -28.32
N VAL A 251 6.53 -0.44 -27.80
CA VAL A 251 7.11 -0.71 -26.49
C VAL A 251 6.90 0.49 -25.58
N GLN A 252 6.64 0.23 -24.31
CA GLN A 252 6.49 1.22 -23.26
C GLN A 252 7.38 0.83 -22.07
N ALA A 253 8.04 1.81 -21.46
CA ALA A 253 8.85 1.61 -20.25
C ALA A 253 8.81 2.86 -19.36
N LEU A 254 9.22 2.74 -18.10
CA LEU A 254 9.58 3.89 -17.28
C LEU A 254 11.08 4.16 -17.40
N VAL A 255 11.43 5.42 -17.31
CA VAL A 255 12.80 5.93 -17.14
C VAL A 255 12.79 6.96 -16.01
N SER A 256 13.95 7.23 -15.42
CA SER A 256 14.08 8.38 -14.53
C SER A 256 13.88 9.69 -15.31
N THR A 257 13.41 10.73 -14.62
CA THR A 257 13.25 12.07 -15.24
C THR A 257 14.57 12.59 -15.79
N GLU A 258 15.70 12.33 -15.11
CA GLU A 258 17.04 12.72 -15.55
C GLU A 258 17.45 12.03 -16.85
N GLU A 259 17.11 10.73 -17.01
CA GLU A 259 17.41 9.99 -18.23
C GLU A 259 16.47 10.36 -19.38
N ALA A 260 15.24 10.76 -19.09
CA ALA A 260 14.28 11.19 -20.09
C ALA A 260 14.77 12.40 -20.91
N ASP A 261 15.50 13.31 -20.26
CA ASP A 261 16.08 14.49 -20.93
C ASP A 261 17.16 14.14 -21.96
N LEU A 262 17.70 12.91 -21.89
CA LEU A 262 18.73 12.42 -22.83
C LEU A 262 18.15 11.76 -24.10
N LEU A 263 16.83 11.50 -24.13
CA LEU A 263 16.21 10.65 -25.16
C LEU A 263 15.95 11.36 -26.48
N GLY A 264 15.88 12.68 -26.51
CA GLY A 264 15.57 13.46 -27.72
C GLY A 264 14.22 13.08 -28.35
N ASP A 265 14.00 13.50 -29.60
CA ASP A 265 12.70 13.39 -30.31
C ASP A 265 12.39 11.97 -30.88
N ARG A 266 13.20 10.96 -30.56
CA ARG A 266 13.02 9.60 -31.11
C ARG A 266 11.91 8.81 -30.47
N VAL A 267 11.54 9.15 -29.24
CA VAL A 267 10.54 8.49 -28.44
C VAL A 267 9.57 9.52 -27.86
N LEU A 268 8.32 9.11 -27.66
CA LEU A 268 7.35 9.93 -26.97
C LEU A 268 7.61 9.83 -25.47
N VAL A 269 7.82 10.98 -24.82
CA VAL A 269 8.05 11.09 -23.37
C VAL A 269 6.85 11.79 -22.73
N GLU A 270 6.22 11.16 -21.74
CA GLU A 270 5.03 11.69 -21.04
C GLU A 270 5.17 11.54 -19.53
N ALA A 271 4.42 12.36 -18.77
CA ALA A 271 4.28 12.17 -17.34
C ALA A 271 3.53 10.85 -17.06
N PRO A 272 4.02 9.98 -16.17
CA PRO A 272 3.34 8.73 -15.84
C PRO A 272 2.12 8.97 -14.96
N THR A 273 1.14 8.10 -15.07
CA THR A 273 0.12 7.91 -14.02
C THR A 273 0.68 7.03 -12.90
N LEU A 274 0.06 7.08 -11.74
CA LEU A 274 0.44 6.19 -10.63
C LEU A 274 0.28 4.70 -11.00
N ASP A 275 -0.76 4.39 -11.80
CA ASP A 275 -0.97 3.04 -12.33
C ASP A 275 0.18 2.56 -13.21
N GLU A 276 0.65 3.41 -14.12
CA GLU A 276 1.80 3.09 -14.97
C GLU A 276 3.07 2.86 -14.16
N ILE A 277 3.34 3.69 -13.16
CA ILE A 277 4.47 3.49 -12.25
C ILE A 277 4.38 2.12 -11.54
N ALA A 278 3.24 1.83 -10.94
CA ALA A 278 3.02 0.57 -10.21
C ALA A 278 3.16 -0.65 -11.12
N VAL A 279 2.61 -0.57 -12.34
CA VAL A 279 2.64 -1.64 -13.33
C VAL A 279 4.06 -1.90 -13.84
N HIS A 280 4.82 -0.87 -14.16
CA HIS A 280 6.19 -1.01 -14.67
C HIS A 280 7.15 -1.49 -13.59
N ILE A 281 7.06 -0.96 -12.37
CA ILE A 281 7.87 -1.40 -11.22
C ILE A 281 7.52 -2.85 -10.82
N GLY A 282 6.24 -3.23 -10.91
CA GLY A 282 5.77 -4.59 -10.61
C GLY A 282 6.09 -5.63 -11.70
N SER A 283 6.53 -5.19 -12.88
CA SER A 283 6.86 -6.10 -13.97
C SER A 283 8.24 -6.75 -13.77
N PRO A 284 8.41 -8.06 -14.06
CA PRO A 284 9.73 -8.65 -14.07
C PRO A 284 10.61 -7.91 -15.09
N GLN A 285 11.80 -7.49 -14.67
CA GLN A 285 12.77 -6.89 -15.60
C GLN A 285 13.01 -7.85 -16.76
N PRO A 286 12.92 -7.42 -18.02
CA PRO A 286 13.38 -8.24 -19.13
C PRO A 286 14.87 -8.53 -18.88
N CYS A 287 15.27 -9.79 -18.95
CA CYS A 287 16.68 -10.17 -18.95
C CYS A 287 17.41 -9.22 -19.91
N SER A 288 18.40 -8.48 -19.41
CA SER A 288 19.35 -7.78 -20.25
C SER A 288 19.89 -8.80 -21.24
N ALA A 289 19.70 -8.56 -22.52
CA ALA A 289 20.32 -9.38 -23.57
C ALA A 289 21.83 -9.33 -23.31
N ALA A 290 22.41 -10.44 -22.85
CA ALA A 290 23.86 -10.56 -22.79
C ALA A 290 24.42 -10.27 -24.18
N PRO A 291 25.51 -9.49 -24.31
CA PRO A 291 26.12 -9.23 -25.58
C PRO A 291 26.49 -10.58 -26.22
N GLY A 292 25.94 -10.84 -27.39
CA GLY A 292 26.12 -12.05 -28.14
C GLY A 292 27.61 -12.36 -28.34
N THR A 293 28.07 -13.46 -27.75
CA THR A 293 29.32 -14.09 -28.08
C THR A 293 29.19 -14.56 -29.52
N SER A 294 29.76 -13.78 -30.47
CA SER A 294 29.94 -14.20 -31.85
C SER A 294 30.85 -15.43 -31.86
N ALA A 295 30.28 -16.61 -31.95
CA ALA A 295 31.01 -17.81 -32.32
C ALA A 295 31.47 -17.66 -33.75
N ARG A 296 32.72 -17.21 -33.95
CA ARG A 296 33.44 -17.37 -35.19
C ARG A 296 33.65 -18.85 -35.40
N GLY A 297 32.91 -19.41 -36.34
CA GLY A 297 33.19 -20.72 -36.91
C GLY A 297 34.55 -20.72 -37.57
N GLY A 298 35.50 -21.44 -36.98
CA GLY A 298 36.72 -21.85 -37.63
C GLY A 298 36.48 -23.13 -38.43
N VAL A 299 36.39 -23.00 -39.72
CA VAL A 299 36.59 -24.16 -40.63
C VAL A 299 38.09 -24.34 -40.77
N ALA A 300 38.56 -25.52 -40.43
CA ALA A 300 39.88 -25.99 -40.88
C ALA A 300 39.82 -27.49 -41.16
N ALA A 301 40.07 -27.81 -42.40
CA ALA A 301 40.69 -28.99 -43.05
C ALA A 301 40.43 -30.37 -42.49
#